data_84583d735c6d2e6ae3a71f9b27d1e01e
#
_entry.id   84583d735c6d2e6ae3a71f9b27d1e01e
#
_cell.length_a   1.000
_cell.length_b   1.000
_cell.length_c   1.000
_cell.angle_alpha   90.00
_cell.angle_beta   90.00
_cell.angle_gamma   90.00
#
_symmetry.space_group_name_H-M   'P 1'
#
loop_
_entity.id
_entity.type
_entity.pdbx_description
1 polymer ?
#
loop_
_entity_poly.entity_id
_entity_poly.type
_entity_poly.pdbx_seq_one_letter_code
_entity_poly.pdbx_strand_id
1 'polypeptide(L)'
;NLIVRDTLYGIRFRDLNSDLVKNFKGVERYPIDESWKITAKFEAYIPVKEINVPNVLGQISKENSPGAVVFEHDGKTHRIDAVDEGGDKLFLIIADQTSGEETYGGGRFMYVNKPDSTGAILLDFNKAYNPPCVFTKYATCPLPPLQNYLKLKIEAGEKVYGH
;
A
#
# COMPACT_ATOMS: atom_id res chain seq x y z
N ASN A 1 13.89 11.04 -16.09
CA ASN A 1 14.33 11.66 -14.83
C ASN A 1 15.44 10.84 -14.19
N LEU A 2 16.48 11.50 -13.68
CA LEU A 2 17.48 10.87 -12.83
C LEU A 2 16.82 10.52 -11.49
N ILE A 3 17.09 9.32 -10.99
CA ILE A 3 16.68 8.87 -9.65
C ILE A 3 17.92 8.40 -8.90
N VAL A 4 17.94 8.64 -7.59
CA VAL A 4 19.01 8.15 -6.70
C VAL A 4 18.31 7.31 -5.63
N ARG A 5 18.85 6.12 -5.37
CA ARG A 5 18.43 5.24 -4.29
C ARG A 5 19.68 4.74 -3.58
N ASP A 6 19.87 5.18 -2.36
CA ASP A 6 21.13 4.96 -1.66
C ASP A 6 22.33 5.46 -2.48
N THR A 7 23.24 4.56 -2.84
CA THR A 7 24.41 4.80 -3.66
C THR A 7 24.19 4.53 -5.16
N LEU A 8 22.98 4.08 -5.54
CA LEU A 8 22.67 3.71 -6.91
C LEU A 8 22.01 4.87 -7.66
N TYR A 9 22.57 5.18 -8.82
CA TYR A 9 22.00 6.14 -9.77
C TYR A 9 21.22 5.38 -10.85
N GLY A 10 20.01 5.82 -11.12
CA GLY A 10 19.15 5.23 -12.14
C GLY A 10 18.49 6.27 -13.02
N ILE A 11 18.04 5.86 -14.19
CA ILE A 11 17.25 6.69 -15.10
C ILE A 11 15.82 6.16 -15.12
N ARG A 12 14.85 6.99 -14.75
CA ARG A 12 13.43 6.67 -14.96
C ARG A 12 13.05 7.06 -16.39
N PHE A 13 12.82 6.05 -17.20
CA PHE A 13 12.31 6.19 -18.55
C PHE A 13 10.79 5.98 -18.56
N ARG A 14 10.06 6.77 -19.32
CA ARG A 14 8.61 6.63 -19.55
C ARG A 14 8.39 6.53 -21.05
N ASP A 15 8.03 5.34 -21.50
CA ASP A 15 7.69 5.08 -22.91
C ASP A 15 6.17 4.97 -23.04
N LEU A 16 5.56 6.02 -23.56
CA LEU A 16 4.12 6.07 -23.81
C LEU A 16 3.70 5.20 -25.02
N ASN A 17 4.66 4.75 -25.82
CA ASN A 17 4.43 3.89 -26.98
C ASN A 17 4.78 2.42 -26.71
N SER A 18 5.13 2.06 -25.49
CA SER A 18 5.43 0.67 -25.13
C SER A 18 4.23 -0.24 -25.33
N ASP A 19 4.49 -1.50 -25.65
CA ASP A 19 3.43 -2.50 -25.81
C ASP A 19 2.64 -2.73 -24.52
N LEU A 20 3.26 -2.53 -23.35
CA LEU A 20 2.59 -2.58 -22.07
C LEU A 20 1.48 -1.52 -21.96
N VAL A 21 1.75 -0.29 -22.43
CA VAL A 21 0.75 0.79 -22.43
C VAL A 21 -0.34 0.52 -23.47
N LYS A 22 0.05 0.13 -24.71
CA LYS A 22 -0.91 -0.13 -25.80
C LYS A 22 -1.85 -1.29 -25.52
N ASN A 23 -1.37 -2.31 -24.82
CA ASN A 23 -2.13 -3.52 -24.50
C ASN A 23 -2.83 -3.46 -23.14
N PHE A 24 -2.68 -2.38 -22.40
CA PHE A 24 -3.32 -2.22 -21.10
C PHE A 24 -4.85 -2.09 -21.26
N LYS A 25 -5.58 -3.04 -20.67
CA LYS A 25 -7.05 -3.13 -20.73
C LYS A 25 -7.73 -2.77 -19.41
N GLY A 26 -7.02 -2.16 -18.49
CA GLY A 26 -7.52 -1.90 -17.13
C GLY A 26 -7.08 -2.98 -16.14
N VAL A 27 -7.51 -2.80 -14.90
CA VAL A 27 -7.26 -3.72 -13.80
C VAL A 27 -8.60 -4.22 -13.28
N GLU A 28 -8.74 -5.53 -13.13
CA GLU A 28 -9.92 -6.11 -12.51
C GLU A 28 -10.00 -5.67 -11.04
N ARG A 29 -11.21 -5.43 -10.58
CA ARG A 29 -11.50 -4.98 -9.21
C ARG A 29 -12.62 -5.80 -8.63
N TYR A 30 -12.62 -5.92 -7.30
CA TYR A 30 -13.81 -6.35 -6.59
C TYR A 30 -14.95 -5.35 -6.80
N PRO A 31 -16.21 -5.78 -6.73
CA PRO A 31 -17.34 -4.85 -6.63
C PRO A 31 -17.14 -3.89 -5.46
N ILE A 32 -17.62 -2.66 -5.63
CA ILE A 32 -17.57 -1.69 -4.53
C ILE A 32 -18.48 -2.18 -3.41
N ASP A 33 -17.92 -2.26 -2.21
CA ASP A 33 -18.63 -2.67 -0.99
C ASP A 33 -18.39 -1.61 0.09
N GLU A 34 -19.47 -0.96 0.53
CA GLU A 34 -19.42 0.10 1.56
C GLU A 34 -18.98 -0.44 2.94
N SER A 35 -19.10 -1.74 3.19
CA SER A 35 -18.59 -2.35 4.43
C SER A 35 -17.07 -2.24 4.56
N TRP A 36 -16.36 -2.11 3.44
CA TRP A 36 -14.92 -1.87 3.37
C TRP A 36 -14.51 -0.40 3.45
N LYS A 37 -15.47 0.49 3.71
CA LYS A 37 -15.22 1.91 3.98
C LYS A 37 -15.41 2.18 5.47
N ILE A 38 -14.33 2.11 6.21
CA ILE A 38 -14.30 2.05 7.66
C ILE A 38 -13.80 3.37 8.25
N THR A 39 -14.49 3.91 9.25
CA THR A 39 -13.92 4.97 10.09
C THR A 39 -12.99 4.33 11.11
N ALA A 40 -11.69 4.48 10.88
CA ALA A 40 -10.63 3.95 11.72
C ALA A 40 -10.12 5.01 12.69
N LYS A 41 -9.42 4.56 13.74
CA LYS A 41 -8.72 5.42 14.70
C LYS A 41 -7.24 5.47 14.36
N PHE A 42 -6.64 6.65 14.43
CA PHE A 42 -5.20 6.81 14.36
C PHE A 42 -4.58 6.78 15.76
N GLU A 43 -3.65 5.89 15.97
CA GLU A 43 -2.86 5.82 17.21
C GLU A 43 -1.45 6.32 16.93
N ALA A 44 -1.20 7.56 17.36
CA ALA A 44 0.09 8.21 17.15
C ALA A 44 1.22 7.52 17.92
N TYR A 45 2.40 7.45 17.32
CA TYR A 45 3.63 7.08 17.98
C TYR A 45 4.37 8.32 18.50
N ILE A 46 4.64 8.34 19.79
CA ILE A 46 5.37 9.44 20.45
C ILE A 46 6.54 8.84 21.24
N PRO A 47 7.77 9.00 20.77
CA PRO A 47 8.18 9.66 19.51
C PRO A 47 7.76 8.85 18.27
N VAL A 48 7.80 9.50 17.10
CA VAL A 48 7.63 8.84 15.79
C VAL A 48 8.58 7.63 15.71
N LYS A 49 8.07 6.50 15.23
CA LYS A 49 8.85 5.28 15.06
C LYS A 49 9.48 5.21 13.68
N GLU A 50 10.63 4.59 13.63
CA GLU A 50 11.23 4.11 12.40
C GLU A 50 10.84 2.65 12.18
N ILE A 51 10.25 2.33 11.02
CA ILE A 51 9.86 0.96 10.67
C ILE A 51 10.69 0.46 9.49
N ASN A 52 10.99 -0.82 9.49
CA ASN A 52 11.68 -1.47 8.38
C ASN A 52 10.69 -1.84 7.27
N VAL A 53 10.92 -1.30 6.08
CA VAL A 53 10.11 -1.58 4.89
C VAL A 53 11.00 -2.29 3.87
N PRO A 54 10.81 -3.59 3.63
CA PRO A 54 11.55 -4.33 2.61
C PRO A 54 11.07 -3.94 1.21
N ASN A 55 11.87 -4.24 0.20
CA ASN A 55 11.48 -4.11 -1.19
C ASN A 55 11.67 -5.42 -1.97
N VAL A 56 11.17 -5.46 -3.21
CA VAL A 56 11.24 -6.64 -4.08
C VAL A 56 12.68 -7.10 -4.43
N LEU A 57 13.70 -6.30 -4.15
CA LEU A 57 15.12 -6.65 -4.32
C LEU A 57 15.76 -7.18 -3.02
N GLY A 58 14.99 -7.31 -1.94
CA GLY A 58 15.48 -7.73 -0.63
C GLY A 58 16.22 -6.64 0.16
N GLN A 59 16.21 -5.39 -0.30
CA GLN A 59 16.75 -4.26 0.44
C GLN A 59 15.73 -3.80 1.49
N ILE A 60 16.20 -3.25 2.58
CA ILE A 60 15.36 -2.72 3.66
C ILE A 60 15.62 -1.21 3.77
N SER A 61 14.56 -0.42 3.61
CA SER A 61 14.58 1.01 3.94
C SER A 61 13.98 1.23 5.33
N LYS A 62 14.43 2.29 5.97
CA LYS A 62 13.86 2.78 7.23
C LYS A 62 12.94 3.94 6.91
N GLU A 63 11.67 3.79 7.27
CA GLU A 63 10.64 4.76 6.97
C GLU A 63 10.04 5.31 8.26
N ASN A 64 9.73 6.59 8.27
CA ASN A 64 9.07 7.23 9.40
C ASN A 64 7.61 6.79 9.49
N SER A 65 7.25 6.19 10.63
CA SER A 65 5.87 5.84 10.95
C SER A 65 5.35 6.74 12.07
N PRO A 66 4.45 7.68 11.77
CA PRO A 66 3.89 8.58 12.78
C PRO A 66 2.86 7.90 13.68
N GLY A 67 2.39 6.71 13.30
CA GLY A 67 1.38 5.96 14.04
C GLY A 67 0.77 4.84 13.23
N ALA A 68 -0.21 4.19 13.82
CA ALA A 68 -0.98 3.13 13.17
C ALA A 68 -2.44 3.52 12.96
N VAL A 69 -3.00 3.05 11.85
CA VAL A 69 -4.43 3.05 11.56
C VAL A 69 -5.02 1.79 12.19
N VAL A 70 -5.92 1.96 13.16
CA VAL A 70 -6.55 0.88 13.92
C VAL A 70 -8.03 0.82 13.59
N PHE A 71 -8.52 -0.34 13.24
CA PHE A 71 -9.92 -0.55 12.86
C PHE A 71 -10.45 -1.89 13.34
N GLU A 72 -11.76 -1.95 13.49
CA GLU A 72 -12.48 -3.17 13.83
C GLU A 72 -13.12 -3.77 12.57
N HIS A 73 -13.00 -5.08 12.40
CA HIS A 73 -13.68 -5.84 11.37
C HIS A 73 -13.95 -7.25 11.89
N ASP A 74 -15.19 -7.74 11.72
CA ASP A 74 -15.66 -9.05 12.22
C ASP A 74 -15.34 -9.30 13.71
N GLY A 75 -15.51 -8.25 14.53
CA GLY A 75 -15.27 -8.32 15.97
C GLY A 75 -13.79 -8.47 16.37
N LYS A 76 -12.87 -8.20 15.45
CA LYS A 76 -11.42 -8.23 15.68
C LYS A 76 -10.81 -6.87 15.39
N THR A 77 -9.85 -6.50 16.23
CA THR A 77 -9.04 -5.30 16.02
C THR A 77 -7.88 -5.60 15.07
N HIS A 78 -7.73 -4.77 14.05
CA HIS A 78 -6.64 -4.79 13.08
C HIS A 78 -5.85 -3.50 13.15
N ARG A 79 -4.57 -3.58 12.74
CA ARG A 79 -3.62 -2.47 12.84
C ARG A 79 -2.74 -2.42 11.61
N ILE A 80 -2.55 -1.21 11.07
CA ILE A 80 -1.68 -0.94 9.92
C ILE A 80 -0.75 0.21 10.29
N ASP A 81 0.55 -0.05 10.37
CA ASP A 81 1.53 1.02 10.54
C ASP A 81 1.60 1.85 9.26
N ALA A 82 1.45 3.16 9.42
CA ALA A 82 1.45 4.10 8.31
C ALA A 82 2.85 4.66 8.07
N VAL A 83 3.17 4.96 6.82
CA VAL A 83 4.40 5.66 6.42
C VAL A 83 4.05 7.11 6.09
N ASP A 84 4.85 8.07 6.61
CA ASP A 84 4.74 9.49 6.26
C ASP A 84 5.82 9.86 5.23
N GLU A 85 5.40 10.06 3.99
CA GLU A 85 6.26 10.51 2.90
C GLU A 85 6.39 12.04 2.84
N GLY A 86 5.94 12.77 3.86
CA GLY A 86 6.04 14.22 3.99
C GLY A 86 4.94 15.03 3.29
N GLY A 87 3.90 14.37 2.76
CA GLY A 87 2.74 15.01 2.12
C GLY A 87 1.52 15.13 3.03
N ASP A 88 0.36 15.40 2.44
CA ASP A 88 -0.93 15.53 3.14
C ASP A 88 -1.56 14.17 3.48
N LYS A 89 -1.00 13.08 2.97
CA LYS A 89 -1.52 11.73 3.14
C LYS A 89 -0.52 10.83 3.83
N LEU A 90 -1.03 9.78 4.41
CA LEU A 90 -0.25 8.65 4.91
C LEU A 90 -0.29 7.53 3.88
N PHE A 91 0.85 6.88 3.69
CA PHE A 91 0.99 5.74 2.79
C PHE A 91 0.87 4.44 3.59
N LEU A 92 -0.01 3.55 3.14
CA LEU A 92 -0.24 2.23 3.70
C LEU A 92 0.19 1.17 2.70
N ILE A 93 1.06 0.28 3.14
CA ILE A 93 1.53 -0.89 2.38
C ILE A 93 0.99 -2.10 3.12
N ILE A 94 0.06 -2.85 2.51
CA ILE A 94 -0.68 -3.91 3.17
C ILE A 94 -0.60 -5.22 2.40
N ALA A 95 -0.58 -6.32 3.13
CA ALA A 95 -0.94 -7.64 2.63
C ALA A 95 -2.05 -8.24 3.49
N ASP A 96 -2.85 -9.09 2.91
CA ASP A 96 -3.97 -9.74 3.56
C ASP A 96 -4.12 -11.18 3.04
N GLN A 97 -5.13 -11.93 3.46
CA GLN A 97 -5.30 -13.33 3.09
C GLN A 97 -5.71 -13.55 1.62
N THR A 98 -5.98 -12.49 0.86
CA THR A 98 -6.18 -12.59 -0.60
C THR A 98 -4.86 -12.47 -1.37
N SER A 99 -3.78 -12.04 -0.70
CA SER A 99 -2.48 -11.79 -1.33
C SER A 99 -1.82 -13.07 -1.81
N GLY A 100 -1.50 -13.14 -3.10
CA GLY A 100 -0.93 -14.32 -3.76
C GLY A 100 -1.98 -15.29 -4.31
N GLU A 101 -3.26 -15.03 -4.06
CA GLU A 101 -4.39 -15.75 -4.64
C GLU A 101 -5.15 -14.84 -5.62
N GLU A 102 -6.02 -13.98 -5.11
CA GLU A 102 -6.85 -13.07 -5.91
C GLU A 102 -6.24 -11.69 -6.07
N THR A 103 -5.35 -11.28 -5.15
CA THR A 103 -4.63 -10.02 -5.20
C THR A 103 -3.12 -10.24 -5.28
N TYR A 104 -2.37 -9.21 -5.62
CA TYR A 104 -0.93 -9.32 -5.81
C TYR A 104 -0.21 -9.81 -4.55
N GLY A 105 0.63 -10.83 -4.67
CA GLY A 105 1.34 -11.45 -3.55
C GLY A 105 2.32 -10.53 -2.82
N GLY A 106 2.82 -9.49 -3.47
CA GLY A 106 3.62 -8.42 -2.87
C GLY A 106 2.82 -7.35 -2.14
N GLY A 107 1.51 -7.56 -1.95
CA GLY A 107 0.62 -6.63 -1.28
C GLY A 107 0.09 -5.51 -2.16
N ARG A 108 -0.73 -4.65 -1.56
CA ARG A 108 -1.39 -3.51 -2.22
C ARG A 108 -1.07 -2.22 -1.50
N PHE A 109 -1.20 -1.13 -2.23
CA PHE A 109 -0.96 0.22 -1.75
C PHE A 109 -2.26 0.98 -1.52
N MET A 110 -2.25 1.85 -0.54
CA MET A 110 -3.32 2.81 -0.28
C MET A 110 -2.75 4.13 0.20
N TYR A 111 -3.42 5.23 -0.12
CA TYR A 111 -3.21 6.51 0.54
C TYR A 111 -4.46 6.91 1.30
N VAL A 112 -4.29 7.29 2.56
CA VAL A 112 -5.35 7.84 3.41
C VAL A 112 -5.00 9.28 3.81
N ASN A 113 -5.99 10.12 4.03
CA ASN A 113 -5.74 11.45 4.58
C ASN A 113 -5.17 11.33 5.99
N LYS A 114 -4.38 12.30 6.43
CA LYS A 114 -3.94 12.39 7.82
C LYS A 114 -5.17 12.47 8.74
N PRO A 115 -5.06 12.03 10.01
CA PRO A 115 -6.19 12.02 10.93
C PRO A 115 -6.75 13.43 11.13
N ASP A 116 -8.05 13.50 11.35
CA ASP A 116 -8.71 14.75 11.74
C ASP A 116 -8.40 15.12 13.21
N SER A 117 -9.00 16.21 13.69
CA SER A 117 -8.80 16.70 15.06
C SER A 117 -9.28 15.72 16.15
N THR A 118 -10.08 14.73 15.80
CA THR A 118 -10.56 13.66 16.71
C THR A 118 -9.68 12.42 16.68
N GLY A 119 -8.71 12.37 15.75
CA GLY A 119 -7.89 11.20 15.48
C GLY A 119 -8.56 10.18 14.57
N ALA A 120 -9.67 10.54 13.92
CA ALA A 120 -10.33 9.65 12.97
C ALA A 120 -9.68 9.68 11.59
N ILE A 121 -9.66 8.52 10.93
CA ILE A 121 -9.19 8.32 9.55
C ILE A 121 -10.25 7.54 8.78
N LEU A 122 -10.58 8.02 7.58
CA LEU A 122 -11.37 7.22 6.65
C LEU A 122 -10.48 6.22 5.92
N LEU A 123 -10.65 4.94 6.22
CA LEU A 123 -9.97 3.81 5.62
C LEU A 123 -10.91 3.15 4.60
N ASP A 124 -10.69 3.40 3.31
CA ASP A 124 -11.52 2.91 2.22
C ASP A 124 -10.74 1.88 1.38
N PHE A 125 -10.89 0.59 1.72
CA PHE A 125 -10.19 -0.50 1.04
C PHE A 125 -10.61 -0.68 -0.42
N ASN A 126 -11.78 -0.13 -0.82
CA ASN A 126 -12.14 -0.09 -2.25
C ASN A 126 -11.13 0.71 -3.09
N LYS A 127 -10.27 1.49 -2.46
CA LYS A 127 -9.19 2.27 -3.11
C LYS A 127 -7.83 1.57 -3.07
N ALA A 128 -7.75 0.35 -2.52
CA ALA A 128 -6.51 -0.42 -2.56
C ALA A 128 -6.13 -0.74 -4.01
N TYR A 129 -4.85 -0.54 -4.36
CA TYR A 129 -4.38 -0.67 -5.73
C TYR A 129 -3.06 -1.43 -5.84
N ASN A 130 -2.78 -1.96 -7.02
CA ASN A 130 -1.57 -2.69 -7.32
C ASN A 130 -0.34 -1.76 -7.35
N PRO A 131 0.79 -2.18 -6.74
CA PRO A 131 2.04 -1.44 -6.87
C PRO A 131 2.57 -1.48 -8.31
N PRO A 132 3.38 -0.50 -8.75
CA PRO A 132 3.91 -0.43 -10.11
C PRO A 132 4.64 -1.67 -10.61
N CYS A 133 5.24 -2.47 -9.71
CA CYS A 133 5.96 -3.69 -10.06
C CYS A 133 5.06 -4.82 -10.60
N VAL A 134 3.75 -4.73 -10.43
CA VAL A 134 2.79 -5.64 -11.07
C VAL A 134 2.74 -5.42 -12.58
N PHE A 135 2.94 -4.18 -13.02
CA PHE A 135 2.82 -3.79 -14.44
C PHE A 135 4.15 -3.79 -15.17
N THR A 136 5.29 -3.77 -14.45
CA THR A 136 6.62 -3.72 -15.06
C THR A 136 7.70 -4.31 -14.15
N LYS A 137 8.59 -5.12 -14.73
CA LYS A 137 9.76 -5.69 -14.03
C LYS A 137 10.83 -4.66 -13.65
N TYR A 138 10.69 -3.42 -14.11
CA TYR A 138 11.66 -2.35 -13.85
C TYR A 138 11.32 -1.47 -12.65
N ALA A 139 10.18 -1.69 -12.02
CA ALA A 139 9.80 -0.98 -10.80
C ALA A 139 10.34 -1.71 -9.56
N THR A 140 10.96 -0.96 -8.65
CA THR A 140 11.32 -1.43 -7.32
C THR A 140 10.27 -0.94 -6.34
N CYS A 141 9.41 -1.83 -5.88
CA CYS A 141 8.32 -1.49 -4.98
C CYS A 141 8.64 -1.91 -3.56
N PRO A 142 8.25 -1.11 -2.56
CA PRO A 142 8.23 -1.57 -1.18
C PRO A 142 7.24 -2.73 -1.02
N LEU A 143 7.55 -3.63 -0.10
CA LEU A 143 6.68 -4.71 0.34
C LEU A 143 6.09 -4.36 1.70
N PRO A 144 4.95 -4.94 2.07
CA PRO A 144 4.38 -4.72 3.39
C PRO A 144 5.39 -5.05 4.50
N PRO A 145 5.59 -4.17 5.49
CA PRO A 145 6.31 -4.54 6.69
C PRO A 145 5.55 -5.66 7.42
N LEU A 146 6.25 -6.49 8.18
CA LEU A 146 5.68 -7.71 8.80
C LEU A 146 4.39 -7.45 9.58
N GLN A 147 4.31 -6.32 10.28
CA GLN A 147 3.14 -5.95 11.07
C GLN A 147 1.93 -5.55 10.25
N ASN A 148 2.10 -5.29 8.95
CA ASN A 148 1.02 -4.93 8.02
C ASN A 148 0.49 -6.13 7.22
N TYR A 149 0.83 -7.36 7.64
CA TYR A 149 0.20 -8.58 7.13
C TYR A 149 -1.07 -8.85 7.94
N LEU A 150 -2.21 -8.54 7.37
CA LEU A 150 -3.51 -8.61 8.02
C LEU A 150 -4.09 -10.03 7.95
N LYS A 151 -4.56 -10.55 9.10
CA LYS A 151 -5.18 -11.88 9.18
C LYS A 151 -6.68 -11.82 8.87
N LEU A 152 -7.03 -11.24 7.73
CA LEU A 152 -8.41 -11.22 7.20
C LEU A 152 -8.34 -11.19 5.68
N LYS A 153 -9.44 -11.52 5.01
CA LYS A 153 -9.58 -11.36 3.55
C LYS A 153 -10.17 -10.00 3.25
N ILE A 154 -9.46 -9.16 2.50
CA ILE A 154 -9.95 -7.85 2.07
C ILE A 154 -10.40 -7.96 0.61
N GLU A 155 -11.65 -8.38 0.42
CA GLU A 155 -12.27 -8.54 -0.89
C GLU A 155 -12.78 -7.18 -1.43
N ALA A 156 -11.88 -6.21 -1.51
CA ALA A 156 -12.12 -4.86 -1.99
C ALA A 156 -10.90 -4.32 -2.74
N GLY A 157 -11.10 -3.34 -3.62
CA GLY A 157 -10.02 -2.72 -4.40
C GLY A 157 -9.59 -3.54 -5.61
N GLU A 158 -8.35 -3.38 -6.05
CA GLU A 158 -7.81 -4.04 -7.24
C GLU A 158 -7.43 -5.48 -6.97
N LYS A 159 -7.79 -6.36 -7.92
CA LYS A 159 -7.27 -7.72 -8.04
C LYS A 159 -5.89 -7.69 -8.73
N VAL A 160 -5.18 -8.81 -8.72
CA VAL A 160 -3.88 -8.90 -9.39
C VAL A 160 -4.04 -8.66 -10.89
N TYR A 161 -3.12 -7.88 -11.48
CA TYR A 161 -3.09 -7.64 -12.92
C TYR A 161 -2.36 -8.80 -13.63
N GLY A 162 -2.90 -9.25 -14.76
CA GLY A 162 -2.21 -10.16 -15.67
C GLY A 162 -2.44 -11.65 -15.45
N HIS A 163 -3.55 -12.02 -14.80
CA HIS A 163 -4.05 -13.40 -14.72
C HIS A 163 -5.27 -13.60 -15.57
#